data_fe87a935d6694bc8ffbade3954b80589
#
_entry.id   fe87a935d6694bc8ffbade3954b80589
#
_cell.length_a   1.000
_cell.length_b   1.000
_cell.length_c   1.000
_cell.angle_alpha   90.00
_cell.angle_beta   90.00
_cell.angle_gamma   90.00
#
_symmetry.space_group_name_H-M   'P 1'
#
loop_
_entity.id
_entity.type
_entity.pdbx_description
1 polymer ?
#
loop_
_entity_poly.entity_id
_entity_poly.type
_entity_poly.pdbx_seq_one_letter_code
_entity_poly.pdbx_strand_id
1 'polypeptide(L)'
;MMYRLMILLALTIALIPVTRADFELIELYQRQDVMAQQQRLVGNLRAVARREGVVLNVPQLYVFHYDFSEAYHMEGYRSGFERELNLIVERRRGARSMVRLDRLLERVETADGESIEPDDLPAADVYVALYRRAECDECGQVADVLRDWIQQHPEREVVWLDVQTDRRRD
;
A
#
# COMPACT_ATOMS: atom_id res chain seq x y z
N MET A 1 12.34 10.04 71.66
CA MET A 1 11.95 10.87 70.52
C MET A 1 12.38 10.15 69.24
N MET A 2 11.47 9.39 68.59
CA MET A 2 11.77 8.62 67.36
C MET A 2 11.19 9.40 66.16
N TYR A 3 12.09 9.88 65.32
CA TYR A 3 11.71 10.50 64.03
C TYR A 3 11.43 9.38 63.04
N ARG A 4 10.16 9.25 62.62
CA ARG A 4 9.73 8.41 61.50
C ARG A 4 10.00 9.16 60.19
N LEU A 5 11.00 8.68 59.45
CA LEU A 5 11.29 9.14 58.10
C LEU A 5 10.29 8.47 57.14
N MET A 6 9.29 9.21 56.66
CA MET A 6 8.38 8.77 55.58
C MET A 6 9.07 8.98 54.27
N ILE A 7 9.54 7.91 53.61
CA ILE A 7 10.03 7.95 52.22
C ILE A 7 8.82 7.90 51.30
N LEU A 8 8.47 9.05 50.69
CA LEU A 8 7.50 9.13 49.61
C LEU A 8 8.18 8.64 48.31
N LEU A 9 7.84 7.40 47.91
CA LEU A 9 8.25 6.86 46.62
C LEU A 9 7.32 7.48 45.54
N ALA A 10 7.80 8.52 44.85
CA ALA A 10 7.09 9.09 43.72
C ALA A 10 7.25 8.12 42.51
N LEU A 11 6.18 7.41 42.19
CA LEU A 11 6.09 6.55 41.02
C LEU A 11 5.92 7.44 39.79
N THR A 12 7.01 7.79 39.12
CA THR A 12 6.98 8.47 37.83
C THR A 12 6.56 7.43 36.77
N ILE A 13 5.26 7.44 36.43
CA ILE A 13 4.77 6.73 35.24
C ILE A 13 5.30 7.51 34.03
N ALA A 14 6.36 6.98 33.43
CA ALA A 14 6.81 7.44 32.13
C ALA A 14 5.71 7.10 31.12
N LEU A 15 5.00 8.11 30.67
CA LEU A 15 4.14 8.02 29.48
C LEU A 15 5.06 7.76 28.30
N ILE A 16 5.18 6.49 27.90
CA ILE A 16 5.82 6.11 26.66
C ILE A 16 4.89 6.67 25.56
N PRO A 17 5.34 7.60 24.72
CA PRO A 17 4.53 8.02 23.60
C PRO A 17 4.26 6.77 22.76
N VAL A 18 3.00 6.42 22.58
CA VAL A 18 2.59 5.42 21.57
C VAL A 18 2.90 6.09 20.24
N THR A 19 4.05 5.75 19.67
CA THR A 19 4.39 6.13 18.30
C THR A 19 3.37 5.43 17.41
N ARG A 20 2.37 6.20 16.95
CA ARG A 20 1.46 5.76 15.91
C ARG A 20 2.33 5.51 14.69
N ALA A 21 2.22 4.33 14.10
CA ALA A 21 2.88 4.07 12.82
C ALA A 21 2.33 5.08 11.81
N ASP A 22 3.13 6.09 11.50
CA ASP A 22 2.82 7.04 10.45
C ASP A 22 3.24 6.40 9.13
N PHE A 23 2.27 6.13 8.27
CA PHE A 23 2.52 5.78 6.88
C PHE A 23 2.17 6.98 6.01
N GLU A 24 2.89 7.16 4.93
CA GLU A 24 2.57 8.19 3.96
C GLU A 24 1.53 7.66 2.97
N LEU A 25 0.38 8.33 2.92
CA LEU A 25 -0.71 8.03 2.00
C LEU A 25 -0.65 9.01 0.83
N ILE A 26 -0.47 8.49 -0.39
CA ILE A 26 -0.48 9.25 -1.62
C ILE A 26 -1.70 8.83 -2.45
N GLU A 27 -2.63 9.76 -2.63
CA GLU A 27 -3.81 9.53 -3.48
C GLU A 27 -3.47 9.73 -4.95
N LEU A 28 -3.73 8.71 -5.74
CA LEU A 28 -3.47 8.68 -7.16
C LEU A 28 -4.73 8.30 -7.94
N TYR A 29 -4.72 8.60 -9.21
CA TYR A 29 -5.82 8.30 -10.13
C TYR A 29 -5.28 7.57 -11.35
N GLN A 30 -6.01 6.55 -11.79
CA GLN A 30 -5.66 5.87 -13.02
C GLN A 30 -5.90 6.80 -14.22
N ARG A 31 -4.92 6.89 -15.11
CA ARG A 31 -5.00 7.74 -16.30
C ARG A 31 -6.12 7.30 -17.26
N GLN A 32 -6.81 8.26 -17.86
CA GLN A 32 -7.95 7.99 -18.73
C GLN A 32 -7.58 7.22 -20.01
N ASP A 33 -6.42 7.47 -20.58
CA ASP A 33 -5.93 6.75 -21.75
C ASP A 33 -5.70 5.27 -21.46
N VAL A 34 -5.21 4.94 -20.25
CA VAL A 34 -5.06 3.57 -19.74
C VAL A 34 -6.42 2.91 -19.56
N MET A 35 -7.40 3.62 -19.00
CA MET A 35 -8.77 3.13 -18.83
C MET A 35 -9.43 2.82 -20.18
N ALA A 36 -9.26 3.70 -21.18
CA ALA A 36 -9.77 3.47 -22.53
C ALA A 36 -9.11 2.26 -23.21
N GLN A 37 -7.82 2.03 -22.95
CA GLN A 37 -7.11 0.84 -23.44
C GLN A 37 -7.66 -0.43 -22.78
N GLN A 38 -7.90 -0.43 -21.48
CA GLN A 38 -8.47 -1.58 -20.75
C GLN A 38 -9.83 -2.01 -21.32
N GLN A 39 -10.70 -1.06 -21.66
CA GLN A 39 -12.01 -1.34 -22.25
C GLN A 39 -11.92 -2.04 -23.62
N ARG A 40 -10.82 -1.86 -24.35
CA ARG A 40 -10.56 -2.50 -25.64
C ARG A 40 -9.95 -3.89 -25.52
N LEU A 41 -9.39 -4.21 -24.33
CA LEU A 41 -8.74 -5.48 -24.07
C LEU A 41 -9.81 -6.53 -23.68
N VAL A 42 -10.39 -7.19 -24.66
CA VAL A 42 -11.37 -8.28 -24.46
C VAL A 42 -10.67 -9.64 -24.68
N GLY A 43 -10.89 -10.60 -23.78
CA GLY A 43 -10.49 -12.00 -23.97
C GLY A 43 -9.10 -12.35 -23.41
N ASN A 44 -8.30 -13.14 -24.12
CA ASN A 44 -7.07 -13.82 -23.67
C ASN A 44 -5.91 -12.89 -23.19
N LEU A 45 -6.20 -11.64 -22.92
CA LEU A 45 -5.22 -10.59 -22.64
C LEU A 45 -4.88 -10.42 -21.15
N ARG A 46 -5.49 -11.21 -20.24
CA ARG A 46 -5.14 -11.13 -18.80
C ARG A 46 -3.65 -11.33 -18.52
N ALA A 47 -3.01 -12.24 -19.25
CA ALA A 47 -1.57 -12.49 -19.09
C ALA A 47 -0.73 -11.32 -19.62
N VAL A 48 -1.16 -10.67 -20.71
CA VAL A 48 -0.52 -9.48 -21.25
C VAL A 48 -0.74 -8.30 -20.31
N ALA A 49 -1.98 -8.09 -19.85
CA ALA A 49 -2.33 -7.04 -18.90
C ALA A 49 -1.48 -7.11 -17.62
N ARG A 50 -1.27 -8.31 -17.07
CA ARG A 50 -0.38 -8.50 -15.90
C ARG A 50 1.06 -8.09 -16.18
N ARG A 51 1.61 -8.45 -17.35
CA ARG A 51 3.00 -8.07 -17.72
C ARG A 51 3.15 -6.56 -17.86
N GLU A 52 2.10 -5.93 -18.35
CA GLU A 52 2.07 -4.50 -18.62
C GLU A 52 1.66 -3.67 -17.40
N GLY A 53 1.33 -4.30 -16.26
CA GLY A 53 0.81 -3.60 -15.07
C GLY A 53 -0.56 -2.96 -15.29
N VAL A 54 -1.36 -3.50 -16.22
CA VAL A 54 -2.74 -3.04 -16.48
C VAL A 54 -3.68 -3.69 -15.49
N VAL A 55 -4.35 -2.89 -14.67
CA VAL A 55 -5.35 -3.35 -13.69
C VAL A 55 -6.68 -3.58 -14.39
N LEU A 56 -7.13 -4.82 -14.46
CA LEU A 56 -8.40 -5.19 -15.10
C LEU A 56 -9.57 -5.27 -14.13
N ASN A 57 -9.30 -5.67 -12.90
CA ASN A 57 -10.30 -5.81 -11.85
C ASN A 57 -9.78 -5.15 -10.56
N VAL A 58 -10.69 -4.76 -9.69
CA VAL A 58 -10.37 -4.24 -8.35
C VAL A 58 -11.08 -5.09 -7.30
N PRO A 59 -10.52 -5.20 -6.06
CA PRO A 59 -9.24 -4.65 -5.66
C PRO A 59 -8.05 -5.36 -6.29
N GLN A 60 -6.98 -4.61 -6.55
CA GLN A 60 -5.65 -5.19 -6.78
C GLN A 60 -4.66 -4.56 -5.82
N LEU A 61 -3.95 -5.40 -5.12
CA LEU A 61 -2.90 -5.02 -4.18
C LEU A 61 -1.56 -5.46 -4.73
N TYR A 62 -0.66 -4.51 -4.89
CA TYR A 62 0.75 -4.74 -5.17
C TYR A 62 1.57 -4.29 -3.98
N VAL A 63 2.58 -5.06 -3.63
CA VAL A 63 3.56 -4.68 -2.61
C VAL A 63 4.95 -4.77 -3.23
N PHE A 64 5.75 -3.73 -3.03
CA PHE A 64 7.09 -3.62 -3.57
C PHE A 64 8.10 -3.43 -2.45
N HIS A 65 9.31 -3.92 -2.66
CA HIS A 65 10.45 -3.62 -1.81
C HIS A 65 10.99 -2.21 -2.08
N TYR A 66 11.92 -1.77 -1.25
CA TYR A 66 12.60 -0.48 -1.36
C TYR A 66 13.26 -0.24 -2.73
N ASP A 67 13.60 -1.29 -3.48
CA ASP A 67 14.20 -1.27 -4.81
C ASP A 67 13.16 -1.31 -5.95
N PHE A 68 11.88 -1.10 -5.60
CA PHE A 68 10.73 -1.13 -6.52
C PHE A 68 10.46 -2.50 -7.18
N SER A 69 11.14 -3.55 -6.75
CA SER A 69 10.83 -4.91 -7.17
C SER A 69 9.54 -5.40 -6.52
N GLU A 70 8.69 -6.09 -7.27
CA GLU A 70 7.46 -6.65 -6.73
C GLU A 70 7.75 -7.75 -5.72
N ALA A 71 7.18 -7.59 -4.54
CA ALA A 71 7.23 -8.56 -3.45
C ALA A 71 5.95 -9.43 -3.40
N TYR A 72 4.79 -8.83 -3.72
CA TYR A 72 3.50 -9.49 -3.62
C TYR A 72 2.47 -8.87 -4.54
N HIS A 73 1.56 -9.72 -5.06
CA HIS A 73 0.40 -9.30 -5.83
C HIS A 73 -0.82 -10.12 -5.47
N MET A 74 -1.94 -9.44 -5.25
CA MET A 74 -3.24 -10.04 -4.99
C MET A 74 -4.31 -9.38 -5.87
N GLU A 75 -5.13 -10.21 -6.51
CA GLU A 75 -6.32 -9.80 -7.28
C GLU A 75 -7.56 -10.29 -6.53
N GLY A 76 -8.50 -9.37 -6.23
CA GLY A 76 -9.64 -9.62 -5.35
C GLY A 76 -9.24 -9.66 -3.87
N TYR A 77 -10.25 -9.76 -2.99
CA TYR A 77 -10.01 -9.96 -1.57
C TYR A 77 -9.73 -11.43 -1.27
N ARG A 78 -8.74 -11.68 -0.44
CA ARG A 78 -8.40 -13.01 0.05
C ARG A 78 -8.14 -12.96 1.55
N SER A 79 -8.99 -13.63 2.32
CA SER A 79 -8.85 -13.67 3.78
C SER A 79 -7.49 -14.23 4.19
N GLY A 80 -6.85 -13.58 5.15
CA GLY A 80 -5.57 -14.00 5.72
C GLY A 80 -4.35 -13.58 4.90
N PHE A 81 -4.49 -12.70 3.91
CA PHE A 81 -3.36 -12.24 3.09
C PHE A 81 -2.29 -11.48 3.90
N GLU A 82 -2.64 -10.91 5.05
CA GLU A 82 -1.71 -10.26 5.97
C GLU A 82 -0.61 -11.21 6.45
N ARG A 83 -0.90 -12.50 6.58
CA ARG A 83 0.11 -13.53 6.92
C ARG A 83 1.11 -13.74 5.80
N GLU A 84 0.62 -13.64 4.56
CA GLU A 84 1.50 -13.72 3.38
C GLU A 84 2.39 -12.49 3.31
N LEU A 85 1.85 -11.29 3.60
CA LEU A 85 2.64 -10.05 3.66
C LEU A 85 3.78 -10.17 4.68
N ASN A 86 3.50 -10.65 5.89
CA ASN A 86 4.53 -10.87 6.91
C ASN A 86 5.67 -11.75 6.39
N LEU A 87 5.33 -12.88 5.77
CA LEU A 87 6.33 -13.82 5.26
C LEU A 87 7.19 -13.23 4.13
N ILE A 88 6.59 -12.39 3.28
CA ILE A 88 7.24 -11.83 2.11
C ILE A 88 8.15 -10.68 2.52
N VAL A 89 7.63 -9.76 3.32
CA VAL A 89 8.36 -8.58 3.77
C VAL A 89 9.52 -8.98 4.70
N GLU A 90 9.31 -9.91 5.62
CA GLU A 90 10.37 -10.41 6.52
C GLU A 90 11.47 -11.16 5.78
N ARG A 91 11.09 -12.02 4.83
CA ARG A 91 12.03 -12.92 4.17
C ARG A 91 12.67 -12.34 2.91
N ARG A 92 12.29 -11.15 2.51
CA ARG A 92 12.70 -10.51 1.24
C ARG A 92 12.58 -11.46 0.05
N ARG A 93 11.58 -12.33 0.07
CA ARG A 93 11.29 -13.22 -1.04
C ARG A 93 10.43 -12.45 -2.03
N GLY A 94 11.03 -12.00 -3.10
CA GLY A 94 10.28 -11.46 -4.23
C GLY A 94 9.35 -12.51 -4.84
N ALA A 95 8.14 -12.11 -5.20
CA ALA A 95 7.36 -12.87 -6.15
C ALA A 95 8.15 -12.90 -7.47
N ARG A 96 7.98 -13.95 -8.26
CA ARG A 96 8.49 -13.97 -9.64
C ARG A 96 7.63 -13.11 -10.56
N SER A 97 7.10 -12.02 -10.04
CA SER A 97 6.34 -11.11 -10.84
C SER A 97 7.25 -10.18 -11.63
N MET A 98 6.72 -9.74 -12.75
CA MET A 98 7.46 -8.94 -13.72
C MET A 98 7.05 -7.47 -13.70
N VAL A 99 6.16 -7.09 -12.78
CA VAL A 99 5.71 -5.72 -12.64
C VAL A 99 6.66 -4.99 -11.68
N ARG A 100 7.18 -3.87 -12.13
CA ARG A 100 7.95 -2.96 -11.29
C ARG A 100 7.08 -1.76 -10.95
N LEU A 101 7.35 -1.13 -9.81
CA LEU A 101 6.60 0.04 -9.35
C LEU A 101 6.65 1.19 -10.37
N ASP A 102 7.83 1.44 -10.96
CA ASP A 102 8.00 2.45 -12.01
C ASP A 102 7.01 2.28 -13.17
N ARG A 103 6.71 1.03 -13.56
CA ARG A 103 5.73 0.74 -14.61
C ARG A 103 4.29 1.01 -14.19
N LEU A 104 3.98 0.86 -12.90
CA LEU A 104 2.66 1.23 -12.38
C LEU A 104 2.50 2.75 -12.32
N LEU A 105 3.56 3.47 -11.94
CA LEU A 105 3.55 4.93 -11.86
C LEU A 105 3.32 5.60 -13.23
N GLU A 106 3.83 5.05 -14.33
CA GLU A 106 3.57 5.53 -15.69
C GLU A 106 2.06 5.59 -16.04
N ARG A 107 1.21 4.88 -15.29
CA ARG A 107 -0.22 4.68 -15.58
C ARG A 107 -1.15 5.43 -14.65
N VAL A 108 -0.60 6.16 -13.72
CA VAL A 108 -1.33 6.94 -12.73
C VAL A 108 -0.93 8.41 -12.79
N GLU A 109 -1.74 9.24 -12.17
CA GLU A 109 -1.54 10.68 -12.07
C GLU A 109 -2.05 11.19 -10.73
N THR A 110 -1.57 12.33 -10.28
CA THR A 110 -2.09 13.04 -9.11
C THR A 110 -3.50 13.58 -9.36
N ALA A 111 -4.12 14.14 -8.31
CA ALA A 111 -5.41 14.81 -8.44
C ALA A 111 -5.40 15.96 -9.46
N ASP A 112 -4.25 16.63 -9.62
CA ASP A 112 -4.05 17.73 -10.55
C ASP A 112 -3.66 17.27 -11.96
N GLY A 113 -3.47 15.95 -12.15
CA GLY A 113 -3.13 15.32 -13.42
C GLY A 113 -1.67 15.34 -13.76
N GLU A 114 -0.84 15.52 -12.77
CA GLU A 114 0.60 15.46 -12.92
C GLU A 114 1.07 13.99 -12.87
N SER A 115 2.08 13.69 -13.67
CA SER A 115 2.77 12.40 -13.59
C SER A 115 3.59 12.35 -12.31
N ILE A 116 3.71 11.15 -11.75
CA ILE A 116 4.56 10.88 -10.61
C ILE A 116 5.69 9.93 -11.03
N GLU A 117 6.90 10.29 -10.67
CA GLU A 117 8.09 9.49 -10.95
C GLU A 117 8.56 8.76 -9.68
N PRO A 118 9.34 7.69 -9.79
CA PRO A 118 9.88 6.99 -8.62
C PRO A 118 10.66 7.89 -7.67
N ASP A 119 11.36 8.89 -8.19
CA ASP A 119 12.17 9.83 -7.41
C ASP A 119 11.32 10.86 -6.63
N ASP A 120 10.03 10.97 -6.96
CA ASP A 120 9.08 11.82 -6.22
C ASP A 120 8.52 11.10 -4.98
N LEU A 121 8.73 9.78 -4.88
CA LEU A 121 8.25 9.01 -3.74
C LEU A 121 9.21 9.16 -2.56
N PRO A 122 8.67 9.30 -1.34
CA PRO A 122 9.48 9.20 -0.14
C PRO A 122 10.23 7.87 -0.07
N ALA A 123 11.41 7.88 0.52
CA ALA A 123 12.12 6.63 0.79
C ALA A 123 11.33 5.77 1.78
N ALA A 124 11.20 4.49 1.50
CA ALA A 124 10.47 3.56 2.35
C ALA A 124 11.05 2.14 2.28
N ASP A 125 10.77 1.33 3.30
CA ASP A 125 11.07 -0.11 3.29
C ASP A 125 10.17 -0.87 2.34
N VAL A 126 8.90 -0.40 2.27
CA VAL A 126 7.82 -1.06 1.54
C VAL A 126 6.92 -0.02 0.86
N TYR A 127 6.65 -0.25 -0.41
CA TYR A 127 5.64 0.51 -1.15
C TYR A 127 4.43 -0.40 -1.41
N VAL A 128 3.25 0.12 -1.14
CA VAL A 128 1.98 -0.58 -1.34
C VAL A 128 1.16 0.20 -2.36
N ALA A 129 0.71 -0.45 -3.43
CA ALA A 129 -0.23 0.15 -4.38
C ALA A 129 -1.55 -0.62 -4.34
N LEU A 130 -2.60 0.03 -3.84
CA LEU A 130 -3.96 -0.51 -3.80
C LEU A 130 -4.81 0.18 -4.86
N TYR A 131 -5.18 -0.59 -5.89
CA TYR A 131 -6.14 -0.15 -6.90
C TYR A 131 -7.55 -0.46 -6.44
N ARG A 132 -8.39 0.57 -6.36
CA ARG A 132 -9.76 0.47 -5.87
C ARG A 132 -10.73 1.39 -6.62
N ARG A 133 -12.02 1.25 -6.35
CA ARG A 133 -13.10 2.17 -6.73
C ARG A 133 -14.01 2.45 -5.54
N ALA A 134 -14.78 3.53 -5.66
CA ALA A 134 -15.66 4.00 -4.59
C ALA A 134 -16.69 2.94 -4.15
N GLU A 135 -17.34 2.28 -5.12
CA GLU A 135 -18.38 1.28 -4.85
C GLU A 135 -17.81 -0.14 -4.88
N CYS A 136 -16.88 -0.44 -3.96
CA CYS A 136 -16.21 -1.75 -3.91
C CYS A 136 -16.01 -2.17 -2.45
N ASP A 137 -16.91 -3.01 -1.94
CA ASP A 137 -16.84 -3.49 -0.55
C ASP A 137 -15.56 -4.29 -0.27
N GLU A 138 -15.12 -5.13 -1.21
CA GLU A 138 -13.86 -5.87 -1.08
C GLU A 138 -12.65 -4.93 -1.02
N CYS A 139 -12.71 -3.80 -1.73
CA CYS A 139 -11.65 -2.79 -1.69
C CYS A 139 -11.52 -2.19 -0.28
N GLY A 140 -12.66 -1.92 0.37
CA GLY A 140 -12.71 -1.47 1.76
C GLY A 140 -12.07 -2.49 2.70
N GLN A 141 -12.43 -3.76 2.56
CA GLN A 141 -11.88 -4.84 3.40
C GLN A 141 -10.36 -4.96 3.23
N VAL A 142 -9.84 -4.89 2.00
CA VAL A 142 -8.38 -4.91 1.76
C VAL A 142 -7.70 -3.70 2.41
N ALA A 143 -8.29 -2.51 2.26
CA ALA A 143 -7.75 -1.28 2.84
C ALA A 143 -7.70 -1.34 4.38
N ASP A 144 -8.74 -1.89 5.02
CA ASP A 144 -8.79 -2.00 6.49
C ASP A 144 -7.74 -2.99 7.00
N VAL A 145 -7.65 -4.18 6.40
CA VAL A 145 -6.63 -5.18 6.78
C VAL A 145 -5.22 -4.64 6.55
N LEU A 146 -4.99 -3.91 5.45
CA LEU A 146 -3.69 -3.31 5.16
C LEU A 146 -3.32 -2.24 6.20
N ARG A 147 -4.28 -1.38 6.58
CA ARG A 147 -4.08 -0.36 7.61
C ARG A 147 -3.73 -0.99 8.96
N ASP A 148 -4.45 -2.04 9.34
CA ASP A 148 -4.18 -2.77 10.57
C ASP A 148 -2.78 -3.43 10.52
N TRP A 149 -2.42 -4.00 9.36
CA TRP A 149 -1.09 -4.58 9.16
C TRP A 149 0.02 -3.55 9.32
N ILE A 150 -0.11 -2.37 8.72
CA ILE A 150 0.87 -1.27 8.85
C ILE A 150 0.99 -0.84 10.33
N GLN A 151 -0.14 -0.70 11.04
CA GLN A 151 -0.15 -0.31 12.46
C GLN A 151 0.54 -1.34 13.37
N GLN A 152 0.54 -2.61 12.98
CA GLN A 152 1.21 -3.69 13.71
C GLN A 152 2.72 -3.74 13.44
N HIS A 153 3.22 -3.01 12.45
CA HIS A 153 4.62 -2.98 12.04
C HIS A 153 5.20 -1.55 12.07
N PRO A 154 5.17 -0.87 13.23
CA PRO A 154 5.59 0.52 13.35
C PRO A 154 7.09 0.73 13.12
N GLU A 155 7.86 -0.34 13.07
CA GLU A 155 9.30 -0.33 12.76
C GLU A 155 9.59 -0.18 11.25
N ARG A 156 8.54 -0.18 10.40
CA ARG A 156 8.69 -0.11 8.94
C ARG A 156 8.20 1.21 8.42
N GLU A 157 8.97 1.78 7.53
CA GLU A 157 8.55 2.93 6.73
C GLU A 157 7.73 2.42 5.54
N VAL A 158 6.46 2.79 5.48
CA VAL A 158 5.52 2.35 4.44
C VAL A 158 4.98 3.55 3.68
N VAL A 159 5.06 3.50 2.35
CA VAL A 159 4.34 4.42 1.46
C VAL A 159 3.17 3.68 0.84
N TRP A 160 1.97 4.22 1.02
CA TRP A 160 0.73 3.68 0.47
C TRP A 160 0.23 4.54 -0.68
N LEU A 161 0.28 3.98 -1.87
CA LEU A 161 -0.27 4.54 -3.09
C LEU A 161 -1.72 4.08 -3.24
N ASP A 162 -2.67 4.96 -3.01
CA ASP A 162 -4.11 4.68 -3.07
C ASP A 162 -4.66 5.08 -4.44
N VAL A 163 -4.80 4.11 -5.35
CA VAL A 163 -5.10 4.37 -6.76
C VAL A 163 -6.59 4.20 -7.05
N GLN A 164 -7.26 5.30 -7.35
CA GLN A 164 -8.66 5.32 -7.76
C GLN A 164 -8.79 4.99 -9.26
N THR A 165 -9.68 4.01 -9.59
CA THR A 165 -9.86 3.54 -10.97
C THR A 165 -11.15 4.03 -11.63
N ASP A 166 -12.03 4.70 -10.90
CA ASP A 166 -13.37 5.12 -11.34
C ASP A 166 -13.60 6.63 -11.35
N ARG A 167 -12.60 7.43 -10.97
CA ARG A 167 -12.75 8.88 -11.03
C ARG A 167 -12.89 9.36 -12.46
N ARG A 168 -14.07 9.89 -12.77
CA ARG A 168 -14.25 10.79 -13.91
C ARG A 168 -13.76 12.17 -13.46
N ARG A 169 -12.88 12.76 -14.21
CA ARG A 169 -12.64 14.20 -14.12
C ARG A 169 -13.87 14.88 -14.75
N ASP A 170 -14.58 15.63 -13.93
CA ASP A 170 -15.58 16.58 -14.43
C ASP A 170 -14.89 17.77 -15.07
#